data_da4e60f0172d6a1709707c6ccba3613c
#
_entry.id   da4e60f0172d6a1709707c6ccba3613c
#
_cell.length_a   1.000
_cell.length_b   1.000
_cell.length_c   1.000
_cell.angle_alpha   90.00
_cell.angle_beta   90.00
_cell.angle_gamma   90.00
#
_symmetry.space_group_name_H-M   'P 1'
#
loop_
_entity.id
_entity.type
_entity.pdbx_description
1 polymer ?
#
loop_
_entity_poly.entity_id
_entity_poly.type
_entity_poly.pdbx_seq_one_letter_code
_entity_poly.pdbx_strand_id
1 'polypeptide(L)'
;MSTTPAPVFSVDGLWKVFGPKADRVPADPELTALPPADLRARTGCTAAVRDVSFDVRKGEVFVVMGLSGSGKSTLVRCLTRLIEPTAGTIAIDGEDVRAMDKGRLRELRRHRAAMVFQHFGLLPHRSVLDNVAYGLEIQGVGKSERRERAAEVVAKVGLDGMEQRRPAQLSGGQRQRVGLARALAVDPEVLLFDEPFSALDPLIRRDMQEEVVRLHQEEGRTMVFITHDLSEALKLGDRIALMRDGRVVQLGTPEEIVGSPADDYVREFVRDVPREQVMTVRRAMRAAEPGEAEAGPVVSPSATVAEAIDVVAGAGVPARVVEGDRCVGVVDADALLGVVSKTDAGGGSAAGSRGPVAPTRRSRICPSPAPLTGRSTAVGSKAVPRQRGRVTPPAVGTDPEGV
;
A
#
# COMPACT_ATOMS: atom_id res chain seq x y z
N MET A 1 -32.63 7.81 -1.07
CA MET A 1 -31.80 6.79 -0.36
C MET A 1 -30.79 6.29 -1.38
N SER A 2 -29.54 6.78 -1.31
CA SER A 2 -28.47 6.25 -2.15
C SER A 2 -28.12 4.87 -1.64
N THR A 3 -28.50 3.84 -2.37
CA THR A 3 -28.05 2.48 -2.12
C THR A 3 -26.55 2.43 -2.47
N THR A 4 -25.71 2.41 -1.46
CA THR A 4 -24.28 2.12 -1.66
C THR A 4 -24.18 0.78 -2.40
N PRO A 5 -23.49 0.71 -3.55
CA PRO A 5 -23.35 -0.54 -4.29
C PRO A 5 -22.71 -1.60 -3.38
N ALA A 6 -23.15 -2.86 -3.54
CA ALA A 6 -22.61 -3.98 -2.79
C ALA A 6 -21.08 -4.08 -3.01
N PRO A 7 -20.30 -4.38 -1.96
CA PRO A 7 -18.85 -4.52 -2.10
C PRO A 7 -18.51 -5.76 -2.92
N VAL A 8 -17.43 -5.65 -3.73
CA VAL A 8 -16.87 -6.81 -4.46
C VAL A 8 -16.22 -7.80 -3.52
N PHE A 9 -15.46 -7.30 -2.52
CA PHE A 9 -14.98 -8.10 -1.40
C PHE A 9 -15.62 -7.63 -0.11
N SER A 10 -16.04 -8.59 0.73
CA SER A 10 -16.38 -8.38 2.13
C SER A 10 -15.60 -9.38 2.98
N VAL A 11 -14.86 -8.88 3.95
CA VAL A 11 -14.06 -9.65 4.89
C VAL A 11 -14.53 -9.30 6.29
N ASP A 12 -14.89 -10.31 7.08
CA ASP A 12 -15.38 -10.11 8.44
C ASP A 12 -14.74 -11.09 9.42
N GLY A 13 -14.14 -10.53 10.48
CA GLY A 13 -13.50 -11.26 11.55
C GLY A 13 -12.45 -12.27 11.08
N LEU A 14 -11.67 -11.95 10.05
CA LEU A 14 -10.74 -12.89 9.42
C LEU A 14 -9.53 -13.18 10.31
N TRP A 15 -9.26 -14.47 10.48
CA TRP A 15 -8.07 -14.96 11.17
C TRP A 15 -7.28 -15.92 10.29
N LYS A 16 -5.94 -15.79 10.35
CA LYS A 16 -5.03 -16.83 9.90
C LYS A 16 -3.96 -17.06 10.96
N VAL A 17 -4.00 -18.25 11.53
CA VAL A 17 -3.04 -18.72 12.53
C VAL A 17 -2.28 -19.91 11.96
N PHE A 18 -0.96 -19.93 12.14
CA PHE A 18 -0.09 -21.06 11.83
C PHE A 18 0.39 -21.69 13.12
N GLY A 19 0.47 -23.01 13.16
CA GLY A 19 0.96 -23.76 14.32
C GLY A 19 -0.01 -24.85 14.80
N PRO A 20 0.33 -25.54 15.90
CA PRO A 20 -0.48 -26.63 16.44
C PRO A 20 -1.78 -26.08 17.03
N LYS A 21 -2.93 -26.75 16.72
CA LYS A 21 -4.26 -26.36 17.23
C LYS A 21 -4.58 -24.86 16.98
N ALA A 22 -4.24 -24.38 15.79
CA ALA A 22 -4.39 -22.98 15.37
C ALA A 22 -5.83 -22.47 15.50
N ASP A 23 -6.81 -23.32 15.30
CA ASP A 23 -8.26 -23.09 15.42
C ASP A 23 -8.71 -22.65 16.82
N ARG A 24 -7.95 -23.00 17.87
CA ARG A 24 -8.24 -22.56 19.25
C ARG A 24 -7.97 -21.09 19.50
N VAL A 25 -7.02 -20.51 18.77
CA VAL A 25 -6.58 -19.13 19.04
C VAL A 25 -7.71 -18.12 18.84
N PRO A 26 -8.44 -18.10 17.70
CA PRO A 26 -9.56 -17.15 17.54
C PRO A 26 -10.78 -17.46 18.43
N ALA A 27 -10.89 -18.68 18.97
CA ALA A 27 -12.00 -19.10 19.83
C ALA A 27 -11.78 -18.77 21.33
N ASP A 28 -10.55 -18.41 21.72
CA ASP A 28 -10.17 -18.17 23.12
C ASP A 28 -9.85 -16.68 23.34
N PRO A 29 -10.70 -15.93 24.07
CA PRO A 29 -10.48 -14.50 24.34
C PRO A 29 -9.14 -14.18 25.01
N GLU A 30 -8.62 -15.06 25.88
CA GLU A 30 -7.31 -14.84 26.50
C GLU A 30 -6.19 -14.93 25.46
N LEU A 31 -6.25 -15.87 24.53
CA LEU A 31 -5.24 -16.01 23.47
C LEU A 31 -5.32 -14.89 22.44
N THR A 32 -6.53 -14.42 22.12
CA THR A 32 -6.71 -13.30 21.17
C THR A 32 -6.19 -11.97 21.72
N ALA A 33 -6.17 -11.79 23.04
CA ALA A 33 -5.64 -10.59 23.68
C ALA A 33 -4.10 -10.56 23.77
N LEU A 34 -3.42 -11.71 23.67
CA LEU A 34 -1.97 -11.78 23.85
C LEU A 34 -1.20 -11.04 22.72
N PRO A 35 -0.08 -10.37 23.05
CA PRO A 35 0.90 -9.94 22.08
C PRO A 35 1.43 -11.11 21.25
N PRO A 36 1.92 -10.89 20.01
CA PRO A 36 2.40 -11.98 19.14
C PRO A 36 3.49 -12.87 19.75
N ALA A 37 4.43 -12.28 20.49
CA ALA A 37 5.51 -13.00 21.15
C ALA A 37 4.99 -13.95 22.24
N ASP A 38 4.06 -13.45 23.09
CA ASP A 38 3.48 -14.21 24.19
C ASP A 38 2.55 -15.31 23.69
N LEU A 39 1.77 -15.03 22.64
CA LEU A 39 0.97 -16.04 21.95
C LEU A 39 1.85 -17.19 21.46
N ARG A 40 2.97 -16.85 20.79
CA ARG A 40 3.92 -17.84 20.29
C ARG A 40 4.57 -18.65 21.41
N ALA A 41 5.00 -17.99 22.49
CA ALA A 41 5.62 -18.64 23.64
C ALA A 41 4.63 -19.61 24.34
N ARG A 42 3.35 -19.18 24.50
CA ARG A 42 2.33 -19.97 25.20
C ARG A 42 1.77 -21.14 24.38
N THR A 43 1.66 -20.97 23.05
CA THR A 43 0.91 -21.92 22.19
C THR A 43 1.74 -22.56 21.08
N GLY A 44 2.93 -22.01 20.75
CA GLY A 44 3.67 -22.35 19.54
C GLY A 44 3.05 -21.82 18.24
N CYS A 45 1.96 -21.02 18.33
CA CYS A 45 1.25 -20.49 17.19
C CYS A 45 1.72 -19.10 16.80
N THR A 46 1.63 -18.78 15.50
CA THR A 46 1.83 -17.44 14.96
C THR A 46 0.53 -17.00 14.28
N ALA A 47 -0.11 -15.97 14.81
CA ALA A 47 -1.29 -15.37 14.20
C ALA A 47 -0.86 -14.29 13.20
N ALA A 48 -0.86 -14.63 11.91
CA ALA A 48 -0.45 -13.74 10.83
C ALA A 48 -1.56 -12.77 10.42
N VAL A 49 -2.83 -13.14 10.60
CA VAL A 49 -4.00 -12.28 10.43
C VAL A 49 -4.86 -12.45 11.67
N ARG A 50 -5.31 -11.34 12.26
CA ARG A 50 -5.95 -11.29 13.57
C ARG A 50 -7.16 -10.37 13.52
N ASP A 51 -8.36 -10.95 13.42
CA ASP A 51 -9.62 -10.22 13.52
C ASP A 51 -9.71 -9.05 12.50
N VAL A 52 -9.46 -9.35 11.22
CA VAL A 52 -9.43 -8.35 10.17
C VAL A 52 -10.78 -8.28 9.47
N SER A 53 -11.35 -7.06 9.44
CA SER A 53 -12.61 -6.78 8.74
C SER A 53 -12.47 -5.55 7.86
N PHE A 54 -12.91 -5.65 6.61
CA PHE A 54 -12.99 -4.56 5.64
C PHE A 54 -13.86 -4.97 4.45
N ASP A 55 -14.25 -3.97 3.66
CA ASP A 55 -14.91 -4.13 2.37
C ASP A 55 -14.07 -3.48 1.26
N VAL A 56 -14.21 -3.97 0.04
CA VAL A 56 -13.64 -3.37 -1.18
C VAL A 56 -14.77 -3.14 -2.16
N ARG A 57 -14.92 -1.90 -2.61
CA ARG A 57 -15.99 -1.47 -3.52
C ARG A 57 -15.60 -1.75 -4.97
N LYS A 58 -16.61 -1.85 -5.83
CA LYS A 58 -16.37 -1.98 -7.28
C LYS A 58 -15.66 -0.73 -7.82
N GLY A 59 -14.59 -0.93 -8.59
CA GLY A 59 -13.80 0.16 -9.14
C GLY A 59 -12.89 0.87 -8.13
N GLU A 60 -12.71 0.32 -6.92
CA GLU A 60 -11.83 0.88 -5.88
C GLU A 60 -10.42 0.30 -5.99
N VAL A 61 -9.42 1.14 -5.77
CA VAL A 61 -8.05 0.74 -5.47
C VAL A 61 -7.88 0.70 -3.96
N PHE A 62 -7.96 -0.51 -3.39
CA PHE A 62 -7.80 -0.75 -1.97
C PHE A 62 -6.37 -1.18 -1.64
N VAL A 63 -5.69 -0.45 -0.77
CA VAL A 63 -4.29 -0.73 -0.43
C VAL A 63 -4.19 -1.33 0.98
N VAL A 64 -3.49 -2.45 1.10
CA VAL A 64 -3.07 -3.05 2.37
C VAL A 64 -1.60 -2.75 2.58
N MET A 65 -1.27 -1.94 3.55
CA MET A 65 0.10 -1.55 3.83
C MET A 65 0.55 -1.90 5.25
N GLY A 66 1.84 -1.80 5.53
CA GLY A 66 2.45 -2.07 6.83
C GLY A 66 3.86 -2.64 6.70
N LEU A 67 4.61 -2.72 7.80
CA LEU A 67 5.98 -3.22 7.82
C LEU A 67 6.08 -4.70 7.40
N SER A 68 7.30 -5.16 7.09
CA SER A 68 7.56 -6.58 6.82
C SER A 68 7.10 -7.44 8.01
N GLY A 69 6.43 -8.56 7.71
CA GLY A 69 5.91 -9.44 8.76
C GLY A 69 4.56 -9.04 9.36
N SER A 70 3.93 -7.91 8.96
CA SER A 70 2.62 -7.49 9.49
C SER A 70 1.43 -8.37 9.04
N GLY A 71 1.63 -9.33 8.11
CA GLY A 71 0.59 -10.26 7.69
C GLY A 71 -0.05 -9.98 6.33
N LYS A 72 0.30 -8.91 5.63
CA LYS A 72 -0.28 -8.45 4.35
C LYS A 72 -0.39 -9.53 3.28
N SER A 73 0.73 -10.16 2.90
CA SER A 73 0.74 -11.21 1.87
C SER A 73 -0.07 -12.45 2.30
N THR A 74 -0.14 -12.74 3.60
CA THR A 74 -0.99 -13.79 4.13
C THR A 74 -2.46 -13.42 3.96
N LEU A 75 -2.84 -12.18 4.30
CA LEU A 75 -4.20 -11.67 4.15
C LEU A 75 -4.68 -11.81 2.71
N VAL A 76 -3.95 -11.23 1.73
CA VAL A 76 -4.37 -11.29 0.31
C VAL A 76 -4.44 -12.71 -0.23
N ARG A 77 -3.52 -13.59 0.18
CA ARG A 77 -3.61 -15.02 -0.21
C ARG A 77 -4.79 -15.74 0.44
N CYS A 78 -5.32 -15.25 1.56
CA CYS A 78 -6.57 -15.75 2.12
C CYS A 78 -7.78 -15.31 1.30
N LEU A 79 -7.79 -14.11 0.68
CA LEU A 79 -8.94 -13.60 -0.09
C LEU A 79 -9.35 -14.55 -1.22
N THR A 80 -8.39 -15.22 -1.85
CA THR A 80 -8.63 -16.22 -2.90
C THR A 80 -8.45 -17.66 -2.41
N ARG A 81 -8.39 -17.90 -1.09
CA ARG A 81 -8.10 -19.21 -0.47
C ARG A 81 -6.86 -19.92 -1.02
N LEU A 82 -5.84 -19.18 -1.49
CA LEU A 82 -4.50 -19.77 -1.71
C LEU A 82 -3.90 -20.22 -0.37
N ILE A 83 -4.27 -19.53 0.70
CA ILE A 83 -4.04 -19.94 2.08
C ILE A 83 -5.42 -20.07 2.73
N GLU A 84 -5.71 -21.23 3.33
CA GLU A 84 -6.97 -21.47 4.04
C GLU A 84 -7.04 -20.60 5.30
N PRO A 85 -8.07 -19.75 5.47
CA PRO A 85 -8.30 -19.01 6.69
C PRO A 85 -8.57 -19.93 7.89
N THR A 86 -8.20 -19.48 9.10
CA THR A 86 -8.50 -20.24 10.33
C THR A 86 -9.91 -19.95 10.82
N ALA A 87 -10.35 -18.69 10.80
CA ALA A 87 -11.69 -18.26 11.19
C ALA A 87 -12.11 -17.00 10.41
N GLY A 88 -13.34 -16.54 10.59
CA GLY A 88 -13.94 -15.40 9.91
C GLY A 88 -14.56 -15.77 8.57
N THR A 89 -15.06 -14.79 7.83
CA THR A 89 -15.71 -14.94 6.53
C THR A 89 -15.02 -14.11 5.44
N ILE A 90 -15.09 -14.59 4.22
CA ILE A 90 -14.65 -13.87 3.01
C ILE A 90 -15.74 -14.06 1.98
N ALA A 91 -16.35 -12.98 1.52
CA ALA A 91 -17.31 -13.04 0.44
C ALA A 91 -16.81 -12.26 -0.77
N ILE A 92 -17.05 -12.79 -1.97
CA ILE A 92 -16.82 -12.12 -3.27
C ILE A 92 -18.18 -12.02 -3.95
N ASP A 93 -18.66 -10.79 -4.20
CA ASP A 93 -20.03 -10.50 -4.68
C ASP A 93 -21.12 -11.26 -3.91
N GLY A 94 -20.95 -11.32 -2.59
CA GLY A 94 -21.88 -12.01 -1.68
C GLY A 94 -21.74 -13.53 -1.59
N GLU A 95 -20.88 -14.18 -2.39
CA GLU A 95 -20.62 -15.62 -2.29
C GLU A 95 -19.49 -15.89 -1.28
N ASP A 96 -19.77 -16.72 -0.27
CA ASP A 96 -18.75 -17.12 0.74
C ASP A 96 -17.67 -18.03 0.11
N VAL A 97 -16.46 -17.47 -0.02
CA VAL A 97 -15.28 -18.15 -0.59
C VAL A 97 -14.88 -19.38 0.24
N ARG A 98 -15.14 -19.38 1.55
CA ARG A 98 -14.81 -20.53 2.42
C ARG A 98 -15.75 -21.70 2.23
N ALA A 99 -17.00 -21.44 1.89
CA ALA A 99 -17.99 -22.46 1.61
C ALA A 99 -17.84 -23.09 0.21
N MET A 100 -17.08 -22.47 -0.70
CA MET A 100 -16.87 -22.98 -2.05
C MET A 100 -16.15 -24.33 -2.06
N ASP A 101 -16.63 -25.25 -2.89
CA ASP A 101 -15.91 -26.48 -3.21
C ASP A 101 -14.68 -26.21 -4.10
N LYS A 102 -13.90 -27.27 -4.38
CA LYS A 102 -12.67 -27.14 -5.20
C LYS A 102 -12.95 -26.73 -6.65
N GLY A 103 -14.12 -27.07 -7.19
CA GLY A 103 -14.53 -26.72 -8.55
C GLY A 103 -14.83 -25.23 -8.63
N ARG A 104 -15.73 -24.73 -7.76
CA ARG A 104 -16.12 -23.33 -7.69
C ARG A 104 -14.94 -22.42 -7.38
N LEU A 105 -14.05 -22.84 -6.47
CA LEU A 105 -12.83 -22.09 -6.14
C LEU A 105 -11.85 -21.99 -7.34
N ARG A 106 -11.76 -23.03 -8.18
CA ARG A 106 -10.99 -22.95 -9.43
C ARG A 106 -11.60 -21.97 -10.43
N GLU A 107 -12.92 -21.98 -10.58
CA GLU A 107 -13.64 -21.03 -11.45
C GLU A 107 -13.44 -19.59 -10.99
N LEU A 108 -13.53 -19.32 -9.68
CA LEU A 108 -13.23 -18.02 -9.10
C LEU A 108 -11.83 -17.54 -9.50
N ARG A 109 -10.80 -18.38 -9.33
CA ARG A 109 -9.40 -18.05 -9.65
C ARG A 109 -9.10 -17.97 -11.15
N ARG A 110 -9.93 -18.58 -11.99
CA ARG A 110 -9.78 -18.55 -13.46
C ARG A 110 -10.39 -17.31 -14.07
N HIS A 111 -11.52 -16.85 -13.53
CA HIS A 111 -12.36 -15.87 -14.20
C HIS A 111 -12.57 -14.58 -13.42
N ARG A 112 -12.53 -14.62 -12.09
CA ARG A 112 -12.94 -13.48 -11.27
C ARG A 112 -11.79 -12.76 -10.57
N ALA A 113 -10.72 -13.45 -10.19
CA ALA A 113 -9.61 -12.87 -9.45
C ALA A 113 -8.27 -13.28 -10.05
N ALA A 114 -7.48 -12.32 -10.53
CA ALA A 114 -6.11 -12.56 -10.98
C ALA A 114 -5.09 -11.95 -10.00
N MET A 115 -3.91 -12.58 -9.91
CA MET A 115 -2.87 -12.15 -8.97
C MET A 115 -1.56 -11.87 -9.69
N VAL A 116 -1.00 -10.69 -9.41
CA VAL A 116 0.36 -10.28 -9.80
C VAL A 116 1.27 -10.46 -8.59
N PHE A 117 2.29 -11.31 -8.74
CA PHE A 117 3.18 -11.72 -7.66
C PHE A 117 4.46 -10.88 -7.61
N GLN A 118 5.04 -10.73 -6.45
CA GLN A 118 6.32 -10.05 -6.19
C GLN A 118 7.47 -10.57 -7.06
N HIS A 119 7.57 -11.87 -7.29
CA HIS A 119 8.60 -12.53 -8.08
C HIS A 119 8.15 -12.91 -9.50
N PHE A 120 7.29 -12.10 -10.11
CA PHE A 120 6.76 -12.22 -11.48
C PHE A 120 6.04 -13.54 -11.80
N GLY A 121 6.48 -14.68 -11.25
CA GLY A 121 5.90 -16.01 -11.46
C GLY A 121 5.80 -16.41 -12.95
N LEU A 122 6.69 -15.92 -13.80
CA LEU A 122 6.70 -16.22 -15.22
C LEU A 122 7.20 -17.63 -15.50
N LEU A 123 6.65 -18.26 -16.53
CA LEU A 123 7.08 -19.56 -17.02
C LEU A 123 8.35 -19.39 -17.87
N PRO A 124 9.53 -19.85 -17.40
CA PRO A 124 10.81 -19.47 -18.02
C PRO A 124 11.03 -20.09 -19.41
N HIS A 125 10.36 -21.20 -19.70
CA HIS A 125 10.42 -21.92 -20.97
C HIS A 125 9.43 -21.39 -22.02
N ARG A 126 8.48 -20.51 -21.65
CA ARG A 126 7.50 -19.90 -22.53
C ARG A 126 7.95 -18.49 -22.98
N SER A 127 7.52 -18.08 -24.17
CA SER A 127 7.68 -16.71 -24.67
C SER A 127 6.83 -15.72 -23.86
N VAL A 128 7.01 -14.41 -24.08
CA VAL A 128 6.14 -13.35 -23.54
C VAL A 128 4.68 -13.63 -23.91
N LEU A 129 4.41 -13.82 -25.21
CA LEU A 129 3.07 -14.08 -25.70
C LEU A 129 2.44 -15.33 -25.06
N ASP A 130 3.21 -16.42 -24.96
CA ASP A 130 2.70 -17.66 -24.36
C ASP A 130 2.56 -17.58 -22.83
N ASN A 131 3.32 -16.71 -22.14
CA ASN A 131 3.10 -16.37 -20.73
C ASN A 131 1.79 -15.61 -20.54
N VAL A 132 1.52 -14.60 -21.38
CA VAL A 132 0.30 -13.79 -21.30
C VAL A 132 -0.92 -14.63 -21.68
N ALA A 133 -0.81 -15.47 -22.72
CA ALA A 133 -1.88 -16.37 -23.16
C ALA A 133 -2.18 -17.52 -22.16
N TYR A 134 -1.32 -17.75 -21.17
CA TYR A 134 -1.43 -18.93 -20.29
C TYR A 134 -2.71 -18.97 -19.48
N GLY A 135 -3.16 -17.84 -18.96
CA GLY A 135 -4.44 -17.77 -18.23
C GLY A 135 -5.63 -18.15 -19.11
N LEU A 136 -5.66 -17.64 -20.33
CA LEU A 136 -6.68 -17.98 -21.33
C LEU A 136 -6.63 -19.47 -21.75
N GLU A 137 -5.43 -20.06 -21.79
CA GLU A 137 -5.26 -21.50 -22.01
C GLU A 137 -5.93 -22.33 -20.90
N ILE A 138 -5.76 -21.90 -19.63
CA ILE A 138 -6.40 -22.55 -18.48
C ILE A 138 -7.93 -22.37 -18.50
N GLN A 139 -8.44 -21.25 -19.03
CA GLN A 139 -9.86 -21.01 -19.26
C GLN A 139 -10.44 -21.86 -20.41
N GLY A 140 -9.59 -22.50 -21.24
CA GLY A 140 -10.02 -23.33 -22.37
C GLY A 140 -10.23 -22.57 -23.66
N VAL A 141 -9.78 -21.31 -23.75
CA VAL A 141 -9.85 -20.48 -24.98
C VAL A 141 -9.00 -21.08 -26.10
N GLY A 142 -9.52 -21.12 -27.33
CA GLY A 142 -8.88 -21.66 -28.51
C GLY A 142 -7.52 -21.00 -28.80
N LYS A 143 -6.56 -21.75 -29.41
CA LYS A 143 -5.17 -21.30 -29.60
C LYS A 143 -5.06 -20.00 -30.41
N SER A 144 -5.84 -19.82 -31.44
CA SER A 144 -5.82 -18.61 -32.29
C SER A 144 -6.28 -17.39 -31.46
N GLU A 145 -7.48 -17.52 -30.90
CA GLU A 145 -8.13 -16.46 -30.11
C GLU A 145 -7.30 -16.02 -28.89
N ARG A 146 -6.76 -16.99 -28.12
CA ARG A 146 -5.96 -16.63 -26.94
C ARG A 146 -4.66 -15.92 -27.31
N ARG A 147 -4.04 -16.22 -28.47
CA ARG A 147 -2.84 -15.53 -28.93
C ARG A 147 -3.14 -14.14 -29.47
N GLU A 148 -4.26 -13.93 -30.11
CA GLU A 148 -4.74 -12.62 -30.55
C GLU A 148 -5.01 -11.71 -29.33
N ARG A 149 -5.83 -12.16 -28.39
CA ARG A 149 -6.09 -11.42 -27.14
C ARG A 149 -4.81 -11.14 -26.34
N ALA A 150 -3.90 -12.12 -26.26
CA ALA A 150 -2.63 -11.93 -25.58
C ALA A 150 -1.75 -10.89 -26.29
N ALA A 151 -1.74 -10.83 -27.62
CA ALA A 151 -0.99 -9.82 -28.36
C ALA A 151 -1.53 -8.40 -28.13
N GLU A 152 -2.85 -8.23 -28.11
CA GLU A 152 -3.49 -6.95 -27.76
C GLU A 152 -3.06 -6.46 -26.38
N VAL A 153 -3.04 -7.35 -25.38
CA VAL A 153 -2.63 -6.99 -24.02
C VAL A 153 -1.13 -6.73 -23.91
N VAL A 154 -0.29 -7.46 -24.67
CA VAL A 154 1.16 -7.20 -24.77
C VAL A 154 1.43 -5.80 -25.32
N ALA A 155 0.71 -5.38 -26.36
CA ALA A 155 0.77 -4.02 -26.89
C ALA A 155 0.32 -2.99 -25.84
N LYS A 156 -0.81 -3.25 -25.15
CA LYS A 156 -1.39 -2.37 -24.14
C LYS A 156 -0.42 -2.04 -23.00
N VAL A 157 0.43 -2.98 -22.59
CA VAL A 157 1.45 -2.76 -21.55
C VAL A 157 2.81 -2.29 -22.11
N GLY A 158 2.88 -1.91 -23.41
CA GLY A 158 4.08 -1.37 -24.03
C GLY A 158 5.21 -2.39 -24.20
N LEU A 159 4.87 -3.63 -24.59
CA LEU A 159 5.82 -4.71 -24.87
C LEU A 159 5.80 -5.13 -26.37
N ASP A 160 5.37 -4.25 -27.26
CA ASP A 160 5.36 -4.49 -28.70
C ASP A 160 6.73 -4.93 -29.22
N GLY A 161 6.75 -5.93 -30.08
CA GLY A 161 7.97 -6.50 -30.66
C GLY A 161 8.76 -7.42 -29.69
N MET A 162 8.21 -7.71 -28.50
CA MET A 162 8.85 -8.61 -27.53
C MET A 162 8.12 -9.95 -27.37
N GLU A 163 7.09 -10.22 -28.16
CA GLU A 163 6.17 -11.35 -28.05
C GLU A 163 6.89 -12.70 -28.03
N GLN A 164 7.99 -12.82 -28.80
CA GLN A 164 8.77 -14.06 -28.91
C GLN A 164 9.92 -14.17 -27.93
N ARG A 165 10.22 -13.09 -27.16
CA ARG A 165 11.29 -13.13 -26.15
C ARG A 165 10.90 -14.04 -24.99
N ARG A 166 11.91 -14.61 -24.33
CA ARG A 166 11.75 -15.38 -23.09
C ARG A 166 12.06 -14.52 -21.86
N PRO A 167 11.55 -14.87 -20.68
CA PRO A 167 11.77 -14.09 -19.44
C PRO A 167 13.24 -13.79 -19.13
N ALA A 168 14.18 -14.68 -19.49
CA ALA A 168 15.61 -14.46 -19.28
C ALA A 168 16.21 -13.34 -20.16
N GLN A 169 15.52 -12.95 -21.24
CA GLN A 169 15.94 -11.89 -22.17
C GLN A 169 15.32 -10.52 -21.85
N LEU A 170 14.61 -10.42 -20.73
CA LEU A 170 13.86 -9.23 -20.32
C LEU A 170 14.49 -8.54 -19.11
N SER A 171 14.39 -7.21 -19.05
CA SER A 171 14.68 -6.43 -17.84
C SER A 171 13.68 -6.74 -16.71
N GLY A 172 13.96 -6.29 -15.47
CA GLY A 172 13.05 -6.42 -14.34
C GLY A 172 11.67 -5.82 -14.62
N GLY A 173 11.62 -4.59 -15.12
CA GLY A 173 10.39 -3.90 -15.48
C GLY A 173 9.63 -4.58 -16.61
N GLN A 174 10.33 -5.08 -17.65
CA GLN A 174 9.70 -5.85 -18.71
C GLN A 174 9.07 -7.14 -18.18
N ARG A 175 9.75 -7.87 -17.28
CA ARG A 175 9.15 -9.05 -16.62
C ARG A 175 7.91 -8.70 -15.81
N GLN A 176 7.91 -7.55 -15.11
CA GLN A 176 6.75 -7.07 -14.38
C GLN A 176 5.58 -6.76 -15.31
N ARG A 177 5.83 -6.06 -16.43
CA ARG A 177 4.81 -5.81 -17.46
C ARG A 177 4.22 -7.11 -18.03
N VAL A 178 5.03 -8.14 -18.24
CA VAL A 178 4.52 -9.48 -18.65
C VAL A 178 3.63 -10.09 -17.57
N GLY A 179 4.00 -9.96 -16.28
CA GLY A 179 3.18 -10.42 -15.17
C GLY A 179 1.84 -9.71 -15.08
N LEU A 180 1.84 -8.39 -15.28
CA LEU A 180 0.63 -7.55 -15.36
C LEU A 180 -0.22 -7.95 -16.57
N ALA A 181 0.38 -8.05 -17.78
CA ALA A 181 -0.32 -8.45 -19.00
C ALA A 181 -1.00 -9.82 -18.84
N ARG A 182 -0.32 -10.80 -18.20
CA ARG A 182 -0.89 -12.12 -17.92
C ARG A 182 -2.12 -12.05 -17.02
N ALA A 183 -2.11 -11.15 -16.02
CA ALA A 183 -3.25 -10.95 -15.14
C ALA A 183 -4.40 -10.23 -15.85
N LEU A 184 -4.10 -9.26 -16.73
CA LEU A 184 -5.10 -8.52 -17.51
C LEU A 184 -5.76 -9.38 -18.61
N ALA A 185 -5.00 -10.28 -19.23
CA ALA A 185 -5.46 -11.08 -20.37
C ALA A 185 -6.68 -11.96 -20.04
N VAL A 186 -6.85 -12.39 -18.80
CA VAL A 186 -7.98 -13.21 -18.36
C VAL A 186 -9.23 -12.37 -18.04
N ASP A 187 -9.14 -11.05 -18.16
CA ASP A 187 -10.21 -10.08 -17.90
C ASP A 187 -10.90 -10.27 -16.52
N PRO A 188 -10.15 -10.20 -15.40
CA PRO A 188 -10.70 -10.49 -14.08
C PRO A 188 -11.52 -9.32 -13.55
N GLU A 189 -12.48 -9.63 -12.66
CA GLU A 189 -13.25 -8.62 -11.92
C GLU A 189 -12.37 -7.87 -10.90
N VAL A 190 -11.37 -8.56 -10.32
CA VAL A 190 -10.45 -8.01 -9.34
C VAL A 190 -9.01 -8.39 -9.65
N LEU A 191 -8.13 -7.41 -9.60
CA LEU A 191 -6.68 -7.57 -9.66
C LEU A 191 -6.07 -7.49 -8.25
N LEU A 192 -5.34 -8.53 -7.86
CA LEU A 192 -4.62 -8.59 -6.59
C LEU A 192 -3.12 -8.43 -6.84
N PHE A 193 -2.47 -7.50 -6.15
CA PHE A 193 -1.04 -7.22 -6.31
C PHE A 193 -0.30 -7.49 -4.99
N ASP A 194 0.63 -8.45 -4.98
CA ASP A 194 1.46 -8.79 -3.81
C ASP A 194 2.85 -8.16 -3.99
N GLU A 195 3.06 -6.95 -3.46
CA GLU A 195 4.28 -6.14 -3.55
C GLU A 195 4.87 -6.03 -4.97
N PRO A 196 4.08 -5.59 -5.97
CA PRO A 196 4.45 -5.73 -7.37
C PRO A 196 5.67 -4.91 -7.77
N PHE A 197 6.02 -3.87 -7.03
CA PHE A 197 7.10 -2.94 -7.39
C PHE A 197 8.36 -3.08 -6.56
N SER A 198 8.36 -3.96 -5.54
CA SER A 198 9.46 -4.08 -4.57
C SER A 198 10.80 -4.50 -5.17
N ALA A 199 10.79 -5.25 -6.28
CA ALA A 199 11.98 -5.75 -6.97
C ALA A 199 12.44 -4.85 -8.13
N LEU A 200 11.84 -3.65 -8.31
CA LEU A 200 12.15 -2.72 -9.39
C LEU A 200 13.05 -1.58 -8.91
N ASP A 201 13.92 -1.10 -9.80
CA ASP A 201 14.66 0.14 -9.59
C ASP A 201 13.72 1.36 -9.55
N PRO A 202 14.12 2.50 -8.94
CA PRO A 202 13.22 3.63 -8.70
C PRO A 202 12.57 4.21 -9.96
N LEU A 203 13.27 4.25 -11.09
CA LEU A 203 12.75 4.82 -12.33
C LEU A 203 11.67 3.91 -12.93
N ILE A 204 11.99 2.63 -13.09
CA ILE A 204 11.05 1.63 -13.61
C ILE A 204 9.83 1.48 -12.68
N ARG A 205 10.03 1.59 -11.35
CA ARG A 205 8.95 1.57 -10.38
C ARG A 205 7.95 2.70 -10.64
N ARG A 206 8.44 3.93 -10.86
CA ARG A 206 7.61 5.10 -11.17
C ARG A 206 6.78 4.88 -12.44
N ASP A 207 7.42 4.43 -13.53
CA ASP A 207 6.76 4.16 -14.79
C ASP A 207 5.66 3.10 -14.64
N MET A 208 5.92 2.05 -13.84
CA MET A 208 4.94 0.99 -13.59
C MET A 208 3.77 1.45 -12.72
N GLN A 209 3.99 2.32 -11.75
CA GLN A 209 2.92 2.92 -10.96
C GLN A 209 2.02 3.79 -11.84
N GLU A 210 2.60 4.62 -12.70
CA GLU A 210 1.87 5.47 -13.65
C GLU A 210 1.05 4.62 -14.63
N GLU A 211 1.60 3.52 -15.10
CA GLU A 211 0.90 2.56 -15.97
C GLU A 211 -0.31 1.93 -15.27
N VAL A 212 -0.18 1.55 -13.99
CA VAL A 212 -1.29 0.98 -13.21
C VAL A 212 -2.37 2.03 -12.95
N VAL A 213 -2.00 3.29 -12.63
CA VAL A 213 -2.95 4.40 -12.47
C VAL A 213 -3.71 4.63 -13.77
N ARG A 214 -3.00 4.69 -14.92
CA ARG A 214 -3.61 4.85 -16.24
C ARG A 214 -4.62 3.75 -16.54
N LEU A 215 -4.24 2.47 -16.34
CA LEU A 215 -5.13 1.33 -16.55
C LEU A 215 -6.37 1.38 -15.65
N HIS A 216 -6.20 1.82 -14.39
CA HIS A 216 -7.32 1.99 -13.49
C HIS A 216 -8.28 3.09 -13.97
N GLN A 217 -7.76 4.24 -14.37
CA GLN A 217 -8.56 5.37 -14.88
C GLN A 217 -9.31 5.02 -16.18
N GLU A 218 -8.68 4.28 -17.08
CA GLU A 218 -9.27 3.87 -18.37
C GLU A 218 -10.34 2.79 -18.21
N GLU A 219 -10.14 1.82 -17.32
CA GLU A 219 -10.96 0.60 -17.24
C GLU A 219 -11.83 0.50 -15.98
N GLY A 220 -11.60 1.33 -14.97
CA GLY A 220 -12.38 1.32 -13.72
C GLY A 220 -12.30 -0.01 -12.95
N ARG A 221 -11.16 -0.72 -13.04
CA ARG A 221 -11.01 -2.06 -12.44
C ARG A 221 -10.85 -1.98 -10.93
N THR A 222 -11.44 -2.93 -10.24
CA THR A 222 -11.21 -3.13 -8.80
C THR A 222 -9.82 -3.70 -8.58
N MET A 223 -9.05 -3.08 -7.70
CA MET A 223 -7.67 -3.48 -7.41
C MET A 223 -7.42 -3.59 -5.90
N VAL A 224 -6.69 -4.61 -5.48
CA VAL A 224 -6.20 -4.74 -4.10
C VAL A 224 -4.68 -4.81 -4.16
N PHE A 225 -4.02 -3.82 -3.58
CA PHE A 225 -2.56 -3.72 -3.54
C PHE A 225 -2.01 -4.06 -2.16
N ILE A 226 -0.90 -4.81 -2.15
CA ILE A 226 -0.04 -4.88 -0.96
C ILE A 226 1.24 -4.10 -1.24
N THR A 227 1.62 -3.26 -0.30
CA THR A 227 2.91 -2.59 -0.31
C THR A 227 3.42 -2.33 1.11
N HIS A 228 4.71 -2.16 1.25
CA HIS A 228 5.34 -1.61 2.45
C HIS A 228 5.78 -0.15 2.24
N ASP A 229 5.62 0.38 1.03
CA ASP A 229 5.99 1.75 0.65
C ASP A 229 4.78 2.68 0.82
N LEU A 230 4.92 3.65 1.72
CA LEU A 230 3.86 4.61 2.02
C LEU A 230 3.54 5.50 0.82
N SER A 231 4.56 5.91 0.05
CA SER A 231 4.36 6.77 -1.13
C SER A 231 3.54 6.04 -2.20
N GLU A 232 3.75 4.72 -2.38
CA GLU A 232 2.92 3.90 -3.26
C GLU A 232 1.46 3.86 -2.78
N ALA A 233 1.26 3.62 -1.48
CA ALA A 233 -0.08 3.55 -0.90
C ALA A 233 -0.85 4.86 -1.05
N LEU A 234 -0.19 5.99 -0.80
CA LEU A 234 -0.79 7.33 -0.92
C LEU A 234 -1.06 7.73 -2.38
N LYS A 235 -0.22 7.28 -3.32
CA LYS A 235 -0.37 7.60 -4.75
C LYS A 235 -1.45 6.77 -5.43
N LEU A 236 -1.60 5.50 -5.04
CA LEU A 236 -2.44 4.53 -5.75
C LEU A 236 -3.81 4.35 -5.10
N GLY A 237 -3.89 4.43 -3.77
CA GLY A 237 -5.04 3.96 -3.02
C GLY A 237 -6.15 4.97 -2.87
N ASP A 238 -7.39 4.56 -3.14
CA ASP A 238 -8.59 5.28 -2.71
C ASP A 238 -8.81 5.13 -1.20
N ARG A 239 -8.55 3.90 -0.69
CA ARG A 239 -8.54 3.60 0.75
C ARG A 239 -7.34 2.72 1.10
N ILE A 240 -6.83 2.94 2.32
CA ILE A 240 -5.64 2.26 2.85
C ILE A 240 -5.99 1.57 4.16
N ALA A 241 -5.70 0.28 4.26
CA ALA A 241 -5.70 -0.49 5.50
C ALA A 241 -4.25 -0.63 5.99
N LEU A 242 -3.89 0.07 7.05
CA LEU A 242 -2.58 -0.03 7.68
C LEU A 242 -2.55 -1.20 8.67
N MET A 243 -1.66 -2.16 8.43
CA MET A 243 -1.54 -3.37 9.24
C MET A 243 -0.31 -3.34 10.17
N ARG A 244 -0.53 -3.77 11.41
CA ARG A 244 0.51 -4.06 12.39
C ARG A 244 0.17 -5.34 13.15
N ASP A 245 1.14 -6.24 13.31
CA ASP A 245 1.01 -7.47 14.12
C ASP A 245 -0.24 -8.32 13.77
N GLY A 246 -0.56 -8.39 12.47
CA GLY A 246 -1.71 -9.13 11.94
C GLY A 246 -3.06 -8.41 12.05
N ARG A 247 -3.14 -7.22 12.63
CA ARG A 247 -4.37 -6.42 12.78
C ARG A 247 -4.36 -5.21 11.86
N VAL A 248 -5.53 -4.74 11.46
CA VAL A 248 -5.70 -3.41 10.87
C VAL A 248 -5.74 -2.39 12.02
N VAL A 249 -4.77 -1.47 12.05
CA VAL A 249 -4.68 -0.41 13.06
C VAL A 249 -5.40 0.85 12.64
N GLN A 250 -5.45 1.12 11.34
CA GLN A 250 -6.27 2.19 10.77
C GLN A 250 -6.71 1.82 9.36
N LEU A 251 -7.94 2.21 9.00
CA LEU A 251 -8.51 2.12 7.67
C LEU A 251 -9.15 3.46 7.33
N GLY A 252 -8.81 4.01 6.17
CA GLY A 252 -9.33 5.30 5.73
C GLY A 252 -8.75 5.71 4.38
N THR A 253 -9.12 6.90 3.91
CA THR A 253 -8.51 7.53 2.74
C THR A 253 -7.07 7.96 3.04
N PRO A 254 -6.21 8.19 2.02
CA PRO A 254 -4.88 8.78 2.21
C PRO A 254 -4.90 10.01 3.12
N GLU A 255 -5.87 10.89 2.91
CA GLU A 255 -6.06 12.11 3.67
C GLU A 255 -6.40 11.85 5.15
N GLU A 256 -7.23 10.84 5.44
CA GLU A 256 -7.56 10.44 6.81
C GLU A 256 -6.37 9.82 7.54
N ILE A 257 -5.58 8.98 6.85
CA ILE A 257 -4.37 8.35 7.41
C ILE A 257 -3.33 9.40 7.80
N VAL A 258 -3.08 10.38 6.92
CA VAL A 258 -2.09 11.44 7.14
C VAL A 258 -2.61 12.54 8.07
N GLY A 259 -3.88 12.90 7.94
CA GLY A 259 -4.47 14.03 8.64
C GLY A 259 -5.03 13.73 10.02
N SER A 260 -5.31 12.46 10.33
CA SER A 260 -5.93 12.03 11.59
C SER A 260 -5.44 10.64 11.99
N PRO A 261 -4.13 10.50 12.30
CA PRO A 261 -3.54 9.21 12.68
C PRO A 261 -4.19 8.64 13.94
N ALA A 262 -4.55 7.36 13.93
CA ALA A 262 -5.31 6.70 14.98
C ALA A 262 -4.50 6.50 16.27
N ASP A 263 -3.20 6.30 16.17
CA ASP A 263 -2.29 6.11 17.30
C ASP A 263 -0.89 6.66 17.01
N ASP A 264 0.02 6.53 17.98
CA ASP A 264 1.41 6.99 17.84
C ASP A 264 2.19 6.21 16.77
N TYR A 265 1.84 4.95 16.52
CA TYR A 265 2.47 4.15 15.47
C TYR A 265 2.11 4.70 14.10
N VAL A 266 0.84 5.00 13.85
CA VAL A 266 0.41 5.60 12.57
C VAL A 266 1.02 6.98 12.40
N ARG A 267 1.04 7.80 13.48
CA ARG A 267 1.64 9.15 13.47
C ARG A 267 3.12 9.09 13.09
N GLU A 268 3.89 8.19 13.69
CA GLU A 268 5.30 8.00 13.35
C GLU A 268 5.47 7.48 11.91
N PHE A 269 4.55 6.63 11.44
CA PHE A 269 4.58 6.07 10.11
C PHE A 269 4.38 7.11 9.01
N VAL A 270 3.55 8.14 9.26
CA VAL A 270 3.23 9.21 8.29
C VAL A 270 4.00 10.51 8.54
N ARG A 271 4.92 10.53 9.51
CA ARG A 271 5.60 11.76 9.95
C ARG A 271 6.33 12.51 8.83
N ASP A 272 6.98 11.77 7.95
CA ASP A 272 7.81 12.35 6.88
C ASP A 272 7.04 12.55 5.56
N VAL A 273 5.71 12.38 5.57
CA VAL A 273 4.87 12.60 4.39
C VAL A 273 4.69 14.08 4.14
N PRO A 274 4.98 14.58 2.93
CA PRO A 274 4.64 15.94 2.52
C PRO A 274 3.11 16.10 2.52
N ARG A 275 2.57 16.76 3.53
CA ARG A 275 1.11 16.88 3.74
C ARG A 275 0.43 17.58 2.58
N GLU A 276 1.08 18.56 1.96
CA GLU A 276 0.59 19.31 0.80
C GLU A 276 0.31 18.42 -0.43
N GLN A 277 0.97 17.27 -0.53
CA GLN A 277 0.77 16.32 -1.64
C GLN A 277 -0.41 15.36 -1.40
N VAL A 278 -0.90 15.26 -0.17
CA VAL A 278 -1.94 14.30 0.22
C VAL A 278 -3.23 14.99 0.64
N MET A 279 -3.12 16.12 1.35
CA MET A 279 -4.28 16.85 1.83
C MET A 279 -4.97 17.56 0.69
N THR A 280 -6.32 17.51 0.67
CA THR A 280 -7.12 18.15 -0.37
C THR A 280 -7.54 19.57 -0.01
N VAL A 281 -7.84 20.37 -1.02
CA VAL A 281 -8.37 21.73 -0.89
C VAL A 281 -9.66 21.75 -0.06
N ARG A 282 -10.46 20.68 -0.12
CA ARG A 282 -11.69 20.53 0.69
C ARG A 282 -11.44 20.74 2.18
N ARG A 283 -10.26 20.41 2.66
CA ARG A 283 -9.87 20.54 4.09
C ARG A 283 -9.35 21.94 4.46
N ALA A 284 -8.87 22.67 3.46
CA ALA A 284 -8.35 24.02 3.62
C ALA A 284 -9.39 25.10 3.32
N MET A 285 -10.40 24.79 2.50
CA MET A 285 -11.39 25.78 2.04
C MET A 285 -12.26 26.29 3.19
N ARG A 286 -12.66 27.57 3.06
CA ARG A 286 -13.68 28.22 3.89
C ARG A 286 -14.88 28.64 3.06
N ALA A 287 -15.96 29.04 3.71
CA ALA A 287 -17.08 29.66 3.02
C ALA A 287 -16.65 30.94 2.30
N ALA A 288 -17.14 31.16 1.08
CA ALA A 288 -16.88 32.38 0.33
C ALA A 288 -17.58 33.57 0.98
N GLU A 289 -16.90 34.70 1.10
CA GLU A 289 -17.51 35.98 1.45
C GLU A 289 -18.22 36.60 0.23
N PRO A 290 -19.12 37.60 0.42
CA PRO A 290 -19.78 38.26 -0.66
C PRO A 290 -18.80 38.85 -1.68
N GLY A 291 -18.93 38.44 -2.97
CA GLY A 291 -18.06 38.85 -4.07
C GLY A 291 -16.87 37.92 -4.35
N GLU A 292 -16.41 37.09 -3.40
CA GLU A 292 -15.31 36.15 -3.63
C GLU A 292 -15.70 34.96 -4.52
N ALA A 293 -16.97 34.61 -4.56
CA ALA A 293 -17.51 33.53 -5.41
C ALA A 293 -17.54 33.87 -6.92
N GLU A 294 -17.31 35.09 -7.28
CA GLU A 294 -17.45 35.62 -8.66
C GLU A 294 -16.12 35.83 -9.38
N ALA A 295 -15.03 36.00 -8.64
CA ALA A 295 -13.72 36.34 -9.21
C ALA A 295 -12.61 35.44 -8.66
N GLY A 296 -11.50 35.30 -9.43
CA GLY A 296 -10.32 34.54 -9.05
C GLY A 296 -10.16 33.21 -9.79
N PRO A 297 -8.99 32.58 -9.68
CA PRO A 297 -8.71 31.28 -10.29
C PRO A 297 -9.61 30.19 -9.68
N VAL A 298 -9.73 29.07 -10.40
CA VAL A 298 -10.60 27.95 -9.99
C VAL A 298 -9.74 26.76 -9.63
N VAL A 299 -10.08 26.11 -8.51
CA VAL A 299 -9.50 24.83 -8.10
C VAL A 299 -10.62 23.85 -7.75
N SER A 300 -10.36 22.54 -7.94
CA SER A 300 -11.28 21.49 -7.51
C SER A 300 -11.17 21.29 -5.99
N PRO A 301 -12.26 20.96 -5.29
CA PRO A 301 -12.18 20.54 -3.88
C PRO A 301 -11.36 19.27 -3.67
N SER A 302 -11.19 18.45 -4.72
CA SER A 302 -10.34 17.24 -4.71
C SER A 302 -8.89 17.49 -5.13
N ALA A 303 -8.55 18.70 -5.60
CA ALA A 303 -7.16 19.06 -5.86
C ALA A 303 -6.32 19.01 -4.57
N THR A 304 -5.05 18.67 -4.69
CA THR A 304 -4.11 18.70 -3.55
C THR A 304 -3.82 20.13 -3.10
N VAL A 305 -3.42 20.26 -1.86
CA VAL A 305 -2.96 21.55 -1.32
C VAL A 305 -1.74 22.05 -2.13
N ALA A 306 -0.85 21.18 -2.58
CA ALA A 306 0.29 21.52 -3.43
C ALA A 306 -0.15 22.19 -4.75
N GLU A 307 -1.09 21.56 -5.48
CA GLU A 307 -1.66 22.11 -6.71
C GLU A 307 -2.33 23.47 -6.48
N ALA A 308 -3.05 23.61 -5.36
CA ALA A 308 -3.70 24.88 -5.01
C ALA A 308 -2.71 25.98 -4.63
N ILE A 309 -1.59 25.65 -3.99
CA ILE A 309 -0.52 26.61 -3.68
C ILE A 309 0.00 27.23 -4.97
N ASP A 310 0.27 26.45 -6.00
CA ASP A 310 0.77 26.94 -7.29
C ASP A 310 -0.23 27.91 -7.96
N VAL A 311 -1.51 27.58 -7.90
CA VAL A 311 -2.60 28.40 -8.47
C VAL A 311 -2.75 29.71 -7.71
N VAL A 312 -2.80 29.66 -6.37
CA VAL A 312 -2.98 30.86 -5.52
C VAL A 312 -1.76 31.77 -5.58
N ALA A 313 -0.54 31.19 -5.53
CA ALA A 313 0.71 31.95 -5.63
C ALA A 313 0.87 32.64 -6.99
N GLY A 314 0.50 31.95 -8.08
CA GLY A 314 0.55 32.51 -9.42
C GLY A 314 -0.44 33.66 -9.66
N ALA A 315 -1.61 33.60 -9.02
CA ALA A 315 -2.66 34.60 -9.17
C ALA A 315 -2.57 35.77 -8.17
N GLY A 316 -1.96 35.56 -7.01
CA GLY A 316 -1.88 36.54 -5.91
C GLY A 316 -3.21 36.89 -5.25
N VAL A 317 -4.26 36.09 -5.51
CA VAL A 317 -5.61 36.25 -4.97
C VAL A 317 -6.18 34.88 -4.55
N PRO A 318 -7.16 34.82 -3.63
CA PRO A 318 -7.81 33.57 -3.26
C PRO A 318 -8.39 32.82 -4.48
N ALA A 319 -8.30 31.49 -4.47
CA ALA A 319 -8.90 30.65 -5.49
C ALA A 319 -10.30 30.21 -5.08
N ARG A 320 -11.21 30.20 -6.05
CA ARG A 320 -12.55 29.66 -5.90
C ARG A 320 -12.52 28.13 -5.95
N VAL A 321 -13.13 27.48 -4.99
CA VAL A 321 -13.28 26.03 -4.98
C VAL A 321 -14.59 25.67 -5.65
N VAL A 322 -14.53 24.99 -6.80
CA VAL A 322 -15.69 24.72 -7.66
C VAL A 322 -15.90 23.23 -7.82
N GLU A 323 -17.13 22.77 -7.55
CA GLU A 323 -17.57 21.38 -7.75
C GLU A 323 -18.69 21.37 -8.80
N GLY A 324 -18.40 20.84 -9.99
CA GLY A 324 -19.25 21.06 -11.17
C GLY A 324 -19.32 22.54 -11.52
N ASP A 325 -20.53 23.11 -11.61
CA ASP A 325 -20.75 24.52 -11.90
C ASP A 325 -20.95 25.38 -10.64
N ARG A 326 -20.80 24.80 -9.45
CA ARG A 326 -21.08 25.48 -8.18
C ARG A 326 -19.80 25.81 -7.42
N CYS A 327 -19.65 27.08 -7.04
CA CYS A 327 -18.65 27.48 -6.06
C CYS A 327 -19.07 26.97 -4.67
N VAL A 328 -18.25 26.10 -4.07
CA VAL A 328 -18.50 25.48 -2.76
C VAL A 328 -17.67 26.12 -1.64
N GLY A 329 -16.71 26.99 -1.99
CA GLY A 329 -15.89 27.71 -1.05
C GLY A 329 -14.77 28.49 -1.73
N VAL A 330 -13.88 29.05 -0.92
CA VAL A 330 -12.66 29.71 -1.36
C VAL A 330 -11.47 29.21 -0.52
N VAL A 331 -10.28 29.31 -1.11
CA VAL A 331 -9.02 28.98 -0.42
C VAL A 331 -7.98 30.04 -0.69
N ASP A 332 -7.32 30.49 0.36
CA ASP A 332 -6.23 31.47 0.31
C ASP A 332 -4.90 30.86 0.78
N ALA A 333 -3.82 31.62 0.63
CA ALA A 333 -2.47 31.16 0.99
C ALA A 333 -2.36 30.79 2.48
N ASP A 334 -3.00 31.55 3.37
CA ASP A 334 -2.90 31.31 4.83
C ASP A 334 -3.61 30.01 5.22
N ALA A 335 -4.77 29.73 4.62
CA ALA A 335 -5.50 28.48 4.82
C ALA A 335 -4.70 27.26 4.32
N LEU A 336 -4.07 27.37 3.14
CA LEU A 336 -3.20 26.33 2.57
C LEU A 336 -1.98 26.09 3.47
N LEU A 337 -1.27 27.15 3.87
CA LEU A 337 -0.13 27.04 4.78
C LEU A 337 -0.53 26.48 6.16
N GLY A 338 -1.74 26.80 6.64
CA GLY A 338 -2.30 26.26 7.86
C GLY A 338 -2.48 24.73 7.84
N VAL A 339 -2.75 24.13 6.68
CA VAL A 339 -2.83 22.67 6.51
C VAL A 339 -1.45 22.04 6.50
N VAL A 340 -0.49 22.67 5.80
CA VAL A 340 0.92 22.20 5.72
C VAL A 340 1.60 22.27 7.09
N SER A 341 1.39 23.37 7.84
CA SER A 341 2.08 23.65 9.10
C SER A 341 1.47 22.99 10.34
N LYS A 342 0.28 22.37 10.25
CA LYS A 342 -0.30 21.62 11.38
C LYS A 342 0.54 20.37 11.70
N THR A 343 1.68 20.59 12.33
CA THR A 343 2.32 19.60 13.17
C THR A 343 1.35 19.32 14.33
N ASP A 344 1.07 18.05 14.61
CA ASP A 344 0.16 17.59 15.64
C ASP A 344 0.34 18.31 16.99
N ALA A 345 -0.37 19.40 17.19
CA ALA A 345 -0.68 19.89 18.51
C ALA A 345 -1.74 18.93 19.08
N GLY A 346 -1.29 18.08 20.00
CA GLY A 346 -2.09 17.02 20.61
C GLY A 346 -3.48 17.48 21.01
N GLY A 347 -4.44 16.59 20.80
CA GLY A 347 -5.83 16.76 21.22
C GLY A 347 -5.94 17.16 22.67
N GLY A 348 -6.39 18.35 22.88
CA GLY A 348 -6.74 18.92 24.17
C GLY A 348 -8.01 19.73 24.01
N SER A 349 -9.15 19.03 24.01
CA SER A 349 -10.44 19.66 24.25
C SER A 349 -10.46 20.13 25.68
N ALA A 350 -10.63 21.44 25.89
CA ALA A 350 -11.46 21.92 27.01
C ALA A 350 -11.82 23.39 26.79
N ALA A 351 -13.07 23.63 26.51
CA ALA A 351 -13.70 24.90 26.80
C ALA A 351 -13.57 25.16 28.33
N GLY A 352 -12.89 26.21 28.68
CA GLY A 352 -12.69 26.64 30.06
C GLY A 352 -12.54 28.15 30.14
N SER A 353 -13.56 28.79 30.65
CA SER A 353 -13.78 30.19 30.97
C SER A 353 -12.52 30.94 31.40
N ARG A 354 -12.29 32.11 30.82
CA ARG A 354 -11.31 33.10 31.25
C ARG A 354 -11.82 33.81 32.49
N GLY A 355 -11.08 33.71 33.60
CA GLY A 355 -11.10 34.63 34.73
C GLY A 355 -9.74 35.34 34.79
N PRO A 356 -9.69 36.60 35.26
CA PRO A 356 -8.48 37.43 35.18
C PRO A 356 -7.43 37.06 36.22
N VAL A 357 -6.17 36.90 35.81
CA VAL A 357 -5.04 36.69 36.72
C VAL A 357 -4.24 37.99 36.83
N ALA A 358 -4.12 38.47 38.10
CA ALA A 358 -3.29 39.58 38.53
C ALA A 358 -1.78 39.20 38.52
N PRO A 359 -0.86 40.19 38.47
CA PRO A 359 0.57 39.94 38.33
C PRO A 359 1.26 39.70 39.67
N THR A 360 2.08 38.64 39.76
CA THR A 360 3.00 38.45 40.91
C THR A 360 4.44 38.25 40.49
N ARG A 361 5.22 39.22 40.93
CA ARG A 361 6.61 39.25 41.45
C ARG A 361 7.69 38.34 40.86
N ARG A 362 8.70 39.05 40.38
CA ARG A 362 10.10 38.61 40.18
C ARG A 362 10.71 38.00 41.47
N SER A 363 11.45 36.91 41.35
CA SER A 363 12.55 36.58 42.26
C SER A 363 13.65 35.76 41.54
N ARG A 364 14.78 36.42 41.47
CA ARG A 364 16.17 36.01 41.75
C ARG A 364 16.78 34.82 40.97
N ILE A 365 17.75 35.25 40.23
CA ILE A 365 18.92 34.58 39.68
C ILE A 365 19.69 33.82 40.76
N CYS A 366 20.12 32.61 40.49
CA CYS A 366 21.28 31.98 41.12
C CYS A 366 22.12 31.21 40.09
N PRO A 367 23.46 31.18 40.27
CA PRO A 367 24.39 30.96 39.14
C PRO A 367 24.86 29.52 38.96
N SER A 368 25.37 29.25 37.73
CA SER A 368 26.09 28.05 37.34
C SER A 368 27.33 27.75 38.15
N PRO A 369 27.71 26.49 38.37
CA PRO A 369 29.11 26.13 38.66
C PRO A 369 29.87 25.70 37.41
N ALA A 370 31.14 26.09 37.39
CA ALA A 370 32.16 25.91 36.36
C ALA A 370 32.72 24.45 36.30
N PRO A 371 33.51 24.12 35.26
CA PRO A 371 33.90 22.76 34.94
C PRO A 371 35.13 22.28 35.73
N LEU A 372 35.13 20.99 36.05
CA LEU A 372 36.30 20.30 36.60
C LEU A 372 37.12 19.63 35.48
N THR A 373 38.33 20.08 35.33
CA THR A 373 39.44 19.48 34.63
C THR A 373 39.98 18.26 35.37
N GLY A 374 40.34 17.19 34.66
CA GLY A 374 41.21 16.22 35.32
C GLY A 374 41.40 14.86 34.66
N ARG A 375 42.46 14.76 33.89
CA ARG A 375 43.39 13.64 33.72
C ARG A 375 43.10 12.44 32.84
N SER A 376 43.84 12.49 31.76
CA SER A 376 44.40 11.41 30.93
C SER A 376 44.99 10.25 31.74
N THR A 377 44.64 9.02 31.33
CA THR A 377 45.55 7.88 31.40
C THR A 377 45.39 7.04 30.15
N ALA A 378 46.47 6.97 29.39
CA ALA A 378 46.66 6.09 28.26
C ALA A 378 46.95 4.66 28.73
N VAL A 379 46.33 3.65 28.11
CA VAL A 379 46.86 2.25 28.13
C VAL A 379 46.50 1.56 26.81
N GLY A 380 47.55 1.23 26.04
CA GLY A 380 47.80 -0.10 25.49
C GLY A 380 47.07 -0.52 24.23
N SER A 381 47.67 -0.14 23.11
CA SER A 381 47.56 -0.85 21.81
C SER A 381 47.95 -2.30 21.93
N LYS A 382 47.11 -3.26 21.53
CA LYS A 382 47.53 -4.60 21.12
C LYS A 382 46.97 -4.90 19.73
N ALA A 383 47.88 -4.94 18.78
CA ALA A 383 47.70 -5.41 17.43
C ALA A 383 47.37 -6.90 17.38
N VAL A 384 46.42 -7.30 16.56
CA VAL A 384 46.16 -8.70 16.18
C VAL A 384 46.54 -8.89 14.72
N PRO A 385 47.27 -9.95 14.36
CA PRO A 385 47.87 -10.11 13.03
C PRO A 385 46.87 -10.62 11.99
N ARG A 386 46.96 -10.05 10.79
CA ARG A 386 46.28 -10.52 9.57
C ARG A 386 46.86 -11.86 9.11
N GLN A 387 46.04 -12.88 9.08
CA GLN A 387 46.30 -14.09 8.29
C GLN A 387 45.76 -13.90 6.87
N ARG A 388 46.70 -13.90 5.91
CA ARG A 388 46.42 -14.06 4.48
C ARG A 388 46.26 -15.55 4.18
N GLY A 389 45.04 -16.02 3.91
CA GLY A 389 44.80 -17.32 3.31
C GLY A 389 44.74 -17.18 1.79
N ARG A 390 45.74 -17.75 1.09
CA ARG A 390 45.70 -18.00 -0.35
C ARG A 390 44.66 -19.10 -0.63
N VAL A 391 43.68 -18.83 -1.47
CA VAL A 391 42.83 -19.85 -2.06
C VAL A 391 43.27 -20.02 -3.50
N THR A 392 43.82 -21.18 -3.82
CA THR A 392 44.10 -21.66 -5.17
C THR A 392 42.83 -22.22 -5.80
N PRO A 393 42.53 -21.95 -7.11
CA PRO A 393 41.42 -22.57 -7.79
C PRO A 393 41.71 -24.03 -8.20
N PRO A 394 40.71 -24.92 -8.25
CA PRO A 394 40.91 -26.26 -8.75
C PRO A 394 40.95 -26.31 -10.29
N ALA A 395 41.76 -27.21 -10.78
CA ALA A 395 42.11 -27.46 -12.17
C ALA A 395 40.90 -27.98 -12.98
N VAL A 396 40.85 -27.52 -14.24
CA VAL A 396 40.03 -28.04 -15.32
C VAL A 396 40.53 -29.47 -15.65
N GLY A 397 39.66 -30.44 -15.50
CA GLY A 397 39.83 -31.79 -16.04
C GLY A 397 39.10 -31.89 -17.36
N THR A 398 39.86 -31.93 -18.42
CA THR A 398 39.43 -32.44 -19.73
C THR A 398 39.58 -33.96 -19.70
N ASP A 399 38.51 -34.66 -20.08
CA ASP A 399 38.68 -35.96 -20.73
C ASP A 399 37.47 -36.27 -21.65
N PRO A 400 37.72 -36.85 -22.80
CA PRO A 400 36.76 -37.08 -23.86
C PRO A 400 36.31 -38.57 -23.90
N GLU A 401 35.35 -38.80 -24.82
CA GLU A 401 34.93 -40.07 -25.48
C GLU A 401 33.88 -40.93 -24.76
N GLY A 402 32.83 -41.16 -25.56
CA GLY A 402 32.46 -42.54 -25.89
C GLY A 402 30.97 -42.90 -25.69
N VAL A 403 30.28 -43.02 -26.84
CA VAL A 403 29.08 -43.81 -27.19
C VAL A 403 27.73 -43.15 -26.87
#